data_bddbeb74bbf65d13705760d2a786ccdb
#
_entry.id   bddbeb74bbf65d13705760d2a786ccdb
#
_cell.length_a   1.000
_cell.length_b   1.000
_cell.length_c   1.000
_cell.angle_alpha   90.00
_cell.angle_beta   90.00
_cell.angle_gamma   90.00
#
_symmetry.space_group_name_H-M   'P 1'
#
loop_
_entity.id
_entity.type
_entity.pdbx_description
1 polymer ?
#
loop_
_entity_poly.entity_id
_entity_poly.type
_entity_poly.pdbx_seq_one_letter_code
_entity_poly.pdbx_strand_id
1 'polypeptide(L)'
;MNEFIVRINGSSKKIKILDDNFVEVDNVKLSYSITELNHSKFILKINSKVYESSLWNKSNGEMSLHVNNSNIDLNIRTTLQEKAFQLLSASQGNAELIKIIKSPMPGLVLKILKSVGDNISKGETV
;
A
#
# COMPACT_ATOMS: atom_id res chain seq x y z
N MET A 1 10.47 -17.52 2.51
CA MET A 1 9.00 -17.64 2.66
C MET A 1 8.33 -16.48 1.99
N ASN A 2 7.49 -16.75 1.02
CA ASN A 2 6.83 -15.70 0.24
C ASN A 2 5.44 -15.42 0.83
N GLU A 3 5.39 -14.49 1.76
CA GLU A 3 4.16 -14.02 2.38
C GLU A 3 3.86 -12.58 1.94
N PHE A 4 2.61 -12.34 1.56
CA PHE A 4 2.14 -11.06 1.07
C PHE A 4 0.83 -10.67 1.76
N ILE A 5 0.65 -9.37 1.94
CA ILE A 5 -0.63 -8.78 2.35
C ILE A 5 -1.21 -8.07 1.13
N VAL A 6 -2.40 -8.47 0.74
CA VAL A 6 -3.13 -7.89 -0.39
C VAL A 6 -4.32 -7.10 0.15
N ARG A 7 -4.41 -5.84 -0.22
CA ARG A 7 -5.53 -4.96 0.12
C ARG A 7 -6.43 -4.76 -1.09
N ILE A 8 -7.70 -5.05 -0.91
CA ILE A 8 -8.75 -4.90 -1.93
C ILE A 8 -9.95 -4.24 -1.26
N ASN A 9 -10.39 -3.07 -1.75
CA ASN A 9 -11.59 -2.37 -1.26
C ASN A 9 -11.65 -2.19 0.27
N GLY A 10 -10.52 -1.85 0.89
CA GLY A 10 -10.42 -1.67 2.33
C GLY A 10 -10.28 -2.97 3.14
N SER A 11 -10.42 -4.13 2.52
CA SER A 11 -10.16 -5.43 3.14
C SER A 11 -8.74 -5.89 2.86
N SER A 12 -8.13 -6.56 3.81
CA SER A 12 -6.81 -7.17 3.63
C SER A 12 -6.89 -8.68 3.73
N LYS A 13 -6.10 -9.35 2.89
CA LYS A 13 -5.95 -10.80 2.89
C LYS A 13 -4.48 -11.18 2.97
N LYS A 14 -4.18 -12.18 3.75
CA LYS A 14 -2.83 -12.75 3.83
C LYS A 14 -2.70 -13.88 2.82
N ILE A 15 -1.68 -13.78 1.97
CA ILE A 15 -1.38 -14.79 0.95
C ILE A 15 0.03 -15.32 1.21
N LYS A 16 0.15 -16.63 1.24
CA LYS A 16 1.42 -17.34 1.38
C LYS A 16 1.61 -18.28 0.21
N ILE A 17 2.64 -18.07 -0.56
CA ILE A 17 3.00 -18.98 -1.65
C ILE A 17 3.75 -20.17 -1.05
N LEU A 18 3.19 -21.36 -1.18
CA LEU A 18 3.75 -22.58 -0.62
C LEU A 18 4.74 -23.23 -1.61
N ASP A 19 4.34 -23.33 -2.87
CA ASP A 19 5.15 -23.87 -3.96
C ASP A 19 4.57 -23.41 -5.31
N ASP A 20 5.04 -23.97 -6.41
CA ASP A 20 4.60 -23.59 -7.77
C ASP A 20 3.14 -23.95 -8.09
N ASN A 21 2.48 -24.76 -7.26
CA ASN A 21 1.12 -25.23 -7.49
C ASN A 21 0.14 -24.90 -6.37
N PHE A 22 0.64 -24.48 -5.22
CA PHE A 22 -0.19 -24.26 -4.04
C PHE A 22 0.06 -22.90 -3.39
N VAL A 23 -1.04 -22.27 -3.02
CA VAL A 23 -1.07 -21.01 -2.28
C VAL A 23 -2.01 -21.15 -1.09
N GLU A 24 -1.73 -20.46 -0.02
CA GLU A 24 -2.60 -20.33 1.14
C GLU A 24 -3.15 -18.92 1.22
N VAL A 25 -4.46 -18.81 1.26
CA VAL A 25 -5.18 -17.54 1.40
C VAL A 25 -5.98 -17.58 2.69
N ASP A 26 -5.66 -16.73 3.65
CA ASP A 26 -6.28 -16.68 4.99
C ASP A 26 -6.38 -18.08 5.64
N ASN A 27 -5.29 -18.85 5.61
CA ASN A 27 -5.16 -20.22 6.11
C ASN A 27 -5.95 -21.29 5.32
N VAL A 28 -6.45 -20.97 4.14
CA VAL A 28 -7.08 -21.94 3.23
C VAL A 28 -6.12 -22.25 2.10
N LYS A 29 -5.75 -23.53 1.96
CA LYS A 29 -4.88 -24.00 0.90
C LYS A 29 -5.67 -24.17 -0.40
N LEU A 30 -5.17 -23.56 -1.46
CA LEU A 30 -5.73 -23.58 -2.80
C LEU A 30 -4.69 -24.07 -3.80
N SER A 31 -5.12 -24.86 -4.78
CA SER A 31 -4.28 -25.18 -5.92
C SER A 31 -4.40 -24.10 -6.99
N TYR A 32 -3.30 -23.75 -7.63
CA TYR A 32 -3.30 -22.78 -8.70
C TYR A 32 -2.35 -23.17 -9.83
N SER A 33 -2.63 -22.65 -11.01
CA SER A 33 -1.69 -22.65 -12.13
C SER A 33 -1.86 -21.37 -12.93
N ILE A 34 -0.76 -20.86 -13.44
CA ILE A 34 -0.73 -19.63 -14.25
C ILE A 34 -0.15 -20.00 -15.62
N THR A 35 -0.86 -19.64 -16.68
CA THR A 35 -0.38 -19.72 -18.05
C THR A 35 -0.30 -18.32 -18.62
N GLU A 36 0.90 -17.85 -18.92
CA GLU A 36 1.14 -16.55 -19.51
C GLU A 36 0.81 -16.57 -21.00
N LEU A 37 -0.04 -15.63 -21.44
CA LEU A 37 -0.40 -15.46 -22.85
C LEU A 37 0.47 -14.40 -23.52
N ASN A 38 0.73 -13.29 -22.81
CA ASN A 38 1.63 -12.21 -23.22
C ASN A 38 2.09 -11.44 -21.96
N HIS A 39 2.80 -10.33 -22.12
CA HIS A 39 3.38 -9.57 -21.01
C HIS A 39 2.38 -9.07 -19.95
N SER A 40 1.10 -8.96 -20.29
CA SER A 40 0.08 -8.45 -19.37
C SER A 40 -1.11 -9.38 -19.18
N LYS A 41 -1.27 -10.39 -20.04
CA LYS A 41 -2.42 -11.32 -20.01
C LYS A 41 -1.98 -12.71 -19.61
N PHE A 42 -2.76 -13.33 -18.75
CA PHE A 42 -2.52 -14.70 -18.29
C PHE A 42 -3.85 -15.41 -17.98
N ILE A 43 -3.81 -16.72 -18.01
CA ILE A 43 -4.90 -17.56 -17.56
C ILE A 43 -4.53 -18.09 -16.18
N LEU A 44 -5.39 -17.82 -15.21
CA LEU A 44 -5.26 -18.29 -13.84
C LEU A 44 -6.30 -19.40 -13.61
N LYS A 45 -5.83 -20.56 -13.20
CA LYS A 45 -6.69 -21.65 -12.73
C LYS A 45 -6.55 -21.76 -11.22
N ILE A 46 -7.66 -21.65 -10.51
CA ILE A 46 -7.73 -21.84 -9.06
C ILE A 46 -8.68 -23.00 -8.78
N ASN A 47 -8.17 -24.08 -8.21
CA ASN A 47 -8.88 -25.36 -8.07
C ASN A 47 -9.42 -25.82 -9.44
N SER A 48 -10.74 -25.79 -9.63
CA SER A 48 -11.39 -26.18 -10.89
C SER A 48 -11.86 -25.00 -11.75
N LYS A 49 -11.66 -23.78 -11.29
CA LYS A 49 -12.13 -22.55 -11.97
C LYS A 49 -11.01 -21.91 -12.76
N VAL A 50 -11.35 -21.46 -13.96
CA VAL A 50 -10.44 -20.79 -14.88
C VAL A 50 -10.83 -19.32 -15.02
N TYR A 51 -9.85 -18.43 -14.90
CA TYR A 51 -10.02 -16.97 -15.02
C TYR A 51 -9.08 -16.44 -16.08
N GLU A 52 -9.59 -15.67 -17.01
CA GLU A 52 -8.78 -14.86 -17.90
C GLU A 52 -8.49 -13.53 -17.22
N SER A 53 -7.22 -13.19 -17.09
CA SER A 53 -6.78 -12.06 -16.29
C SER A 53 -5.76 -11.21 -17.03
N SER A 54 -5.81 -9.91 -16.78
CA SER A 54 -4.81 -8.95 -17.23
C SER A 54 -4.36 -8.10 -16.06
N LEU A 55 -3.07 -7.78 -16.02
CA LEU A 55 -2.46 -7.04 -14.94
C LEU A 55 -1.80 -5.77 -15.46
N TRP A 56 -2.09 -4.64 -14.84
CA TRP A 56 -1.41 -3.37 -15.06
C TRP A 56 -0.85 -2.83 -13.76
N ASN A 57 0.42 -2.45 -13.80
CA ASN A 57 1.05 -1.76 -12.69
C ASN A 57 0.66 -0.28 -12.71
N LYS A 58 0.23 0.21 -11.57
CA LYS A 58 0.12 1.63 -11.28
C LYS A 58 1.34 2.07 -10.46
N SER A 59 1.47 3.35 -10.17
CA SER A 59 2.51 3.87 -9.28
C SER A 59 2.28 3.46 -7.82
N ASN A 60 3.34 3.49 -7.00
CA ASN A 60 3.28 3.28 -5.55
C ASN A 60 2.82 1.89 -5.07
N GLY A 61 3.14 0.82 -5.81
CA GLY A 61 2.77 -0.55 -5.43
C GLY A 61 1.29 -0.88 -5.63
N GLU A 62 0.55 0.00 -6.25
CA GLU A 62 -0.81 -0.26 -6.68
C GLU A 62 -0.82 -1.01 -8.01
N MET A 63 -1.73 -1.95 -8.12
CA MET A 63 -1.96 -2.74 -9.33
C MET A 63 -3.43 -2.74 -9.69
N SER A 64 -3.73 -2.78 -10.97
CA SER A 64 -5.07 -3.01 -11.48
C SER A 64 -5.13 -4.37 -12.14
N LEU A 65 -6.02 -5.21 -11.66
CA LEU A 65 -6.26 -6.55 -12.17
C LEU A 65 -7.63 -6.58 -12.85
N HIS A 66 -7.65 -6.97 -14.11
CA HIS A 66 -8.87 -7.25 -14.84
C HIS A 66 -9.10 -8.74 -14.87
N VAL A 67 -10.18 -9.21 -14.27
CA VAL A 67 -10.57 -10.62 -14.20
C VAL A 67 -11.94 -10.79 -14.82
N ASN A 68 -12.03 -11.56 -15.90
CA ASN A 68 -13.23 -11.69 -16.71
C ASN A 68 -13.74 -10.31 -17.14
N ASN A 69 -14.86 -9.82 -16.59
CA ASN A 69 -15.43 -8.50 -16.89
C ASN A 69 -15.35 -7.52 -15.71
N SER A 70 -14.54 -7.80 -14.71
CA SER A 70 -14.39 -6.98 -13.50
C SER A 70 -13.01 -6.39 -13.38
N ASN A 71 -12.92 -5.13 -12.99
CA ASN A 71 -11.68 -4.48 -12.62
C ASN A 71 -11.53 -4.47 -11.11
N ILE A 72 -10.35 -4.86 -10.64
CA ILE A 72 -10.00 -4.88 -9.23
C ILE A 72 -8.73 -4.07 -9.05
N ASP A 73 -8.81 -3.02 -8.26
CA ASP A 73 -7.62 -2.29 -7.82
C ASP A 73 -7.14 -2.90 -6.50
N LEU A 74 -5.87 -3.20 -6.43
CA LEU A 74 -5.26 -3.85 -5.28
C LEU A 74 -3.90 -3.27 -4.96
N ASN A 75 -3.51 -3.41 -3.71
CA ASN A 75 -2.19 -3.06 -3.22
C ASN A 75 -1.56 -4.30 -2.61
N ILE A 76 -0.35 -4.63 -3.04
CA ILE A 76 0.39 -5.79 -2.58
C ILE A 76 1.62 -5.32 -1.82
N ARG A 77 1.79 -5.84 -0.61
CA ARG A 77 2.98 -5.60 0.22
C ARG A 77 3.48 -6.91 0.80
N THR A 78 4.78 -7.01 0.99
CA THR A 78 5.33 -8.07 1.83
C THR A 78 4.95 -7.83 3.29
N THR A 79 5.03 -8.85 4.12
CA THR A 79 4.76 -8.73 5.56
C THR A 79 5.64 -7.67 6.22
N LEU A 80 6.90 -7.55 5.79
CA LEU A 80 7.83 -6.54 6.28
C LEU A 80 7.44 -5.13 5.83
N GLN A 81 7.06 -4.96 4.56
CA GLN A 81 6.57 -3.68 4.04
C GLN A 81 5.29 -3.22 4.74
N GLU A 82 4.38 -4.14 5.04
CA GLU A 82 3.16 -3.84 5.78
C GLU A 82 3.45 -3.38 7.20
N LYS A 83 4.36 -4.04 7.91
CA LYS A 83 4.81 -3.60 9.24
C LYS A 83 5.44 -2.21 9.20
N ALA A 84 6.31 -1.95 8.23
CA ALA A 84 6.91 -0.64 8.04
C ALA A 84 5.86 0.44 7.76
N PHE A 85 4.88 0.14 6.91
CA PHE A 85 3.79 1.05 6.61
C PHE A 85 2.93 1.36 7.83
N GLN A 86 2.61 0.36 8.65
CA GLN A 86 1.85 0.57 9.89
C GLN A 86 2.61 1.44 10.88
N LEU A 87 3.93 1.25 11.02
CA LEU A 87 4.76 2.08 11.87
C LEU A 87 4.83 3.53 11.38
N LEU A 88 4.98 3.73 10.08
CA LEU A 88 4.97 5.07 9.48
C LEU A 88 3.61 5.74 9.61
N SER A 89 2.52 5.02 9.42
CA SER A 89 1.16 5.55 9.60
C SER A 89 0.87 5.92 11.05
N ALA A 90 1.35 5.14 12.00
CA ALA A 90 1.25 5.45 13.43
C ALA A 90 2.09 6.67 13.80
N SER A 91 3.28 6.84 13.20
CA SER A 91 4.12 8.04 13.41
C SER A 91 3.56 9.27 12.71
N GLN A 92 2.86 9.12 11.58
CA GLN A 92 2.17 10.21 10.90
C GLN A 92 0.92 10.69 11.67
N GLY A 93 0.27 9.85 12.45
CA GLY A 93 -0.77 10.27 13.39
C GLY A 93 -0.23 11.23 14.47
N ASN A 94 1.04 11.11 14.82
CA ASN A 94 1.76 12.08 15.64
C ASN A 94 2.37 13.24 14.83
N ALA A 95 2.52 13.08 13.52
CA ALA A 95 3.06 14.11 12.62
C ALA A 95 2.05 15.21 12.26
N GLU A 96 0.77 15.02 12.52
CA GLU A 96 -0.21 16.12 12.50
C GLU A 96 0.13 17.22 13.51
N LEU A 97 0.98 16.93 14.50
CA LEU A 97 1.49 17.88 15.46
C LEU A 97 2.73 18.65 14.96
N ILE A 98 3.37 18.19 13.89
CA ILE A 98 4.51 18.91 13.28
C ILE A 98 4.00 19.79 12.16
N LYS A 99 3.53 20.97 12.50
CA LYS A 99 3.25 22.02 11.52
C LYS A 99 4.53 22.78 11.24
N ILE A 100 4.99 22.71 9.99
CA ILE A 100 6.12 23.52 9.52
C ILE A 100 5.59 24.87 9.09
N ILE A 101 6.05 25.93 9.74
CA ILE A 101 5.74 27.31 9.35
C ILE A 101 6.79 27.76 8.35
N LYS A 102 6.35 28.07 7.13
CA LYS A 102 7.21 28.62 6.08
C LYS A 102 6.84 30.07 5.79
N SER A 103 7.86 30.90 5.58
CA SER A 103 7.64 32.23 5.06
C SER A 103 7.13 32.20 3.62
N PRO A 104 6.10 32.97 3.25
CA PRO A 104 5.61 33.06 1.87
C PRO A 104 6.60 33.75 0.91
N MET A 105 7.57 34.46 1.44
CA MET A 105 8.60 35.17 0.68
C MET A 105 10.00 34.91 1.25
N PRO A 106 11.03 34.78 0.40
CA PRO A 106 12.40 34.70 0.89
C PRO A 106 12.80 35.98 1.63
N GLY A 107 13.46 35.83 2.76
CA GLY A 107 13.86 36.95 3.59
C GLY A 107 14.75 36.52 4.74
N LEU A 108 15.21 37.50 5.53
CA LEU A 108 16.01 37.26 6.72
C LEU A 108 15.10 37.11 7.95
N VAL A 109 15.43 36.12 8.79
CA VAL A 109 14.83 35.99 10.12
C VAL A 109 15.47 37.09 11.02
N LEU A 110 14.68 38.09 11.43
CA LEU A 110 15.16 39.18 12.27
C LEU A 110 15.09 38.79 13.76
N LYS A 111 14.06 38.12 14.16
CA LYS A 111 13.83 37.71 15.55
C LYS A 111 12.88 36.54 15.62
N ILE A 112 13.12 35.64 16.57
CA ILE A 112 12.23 34.54 16.95
C ILE A 112 11.66 34.88 18.33
N LEU A 113 10.32 34.96 18.42
CA LEU A 113 9.61 35.35 19.65
C LEU A 113 9.17 34.15 20.50
N LYS A 114 9.25 32.94 19.93
CA LYS A 114 8.85 31.68 20.58
C LYS A 114 10.05 30.79 20.84
N SER A 115 9.97 30.04 21.92
CA SER A 115 10.97 29.05 22.32
C SER A 115 10.42 27.64 22.21
N VAL A 116 11.31 26.65 22.23
CA VAL A 116 10.91 25.24 22.25
C VAL A 116 10.05 24.97 23.49
N GLY A 117 8.87 24.42 23.26
CA GLY A 117 7.88 24.14 24.32
C GLY A 117 6.75 25.16 24.45
N ASP A 118 6.85 26.29 23.77
CA ASP A 118 5.79 27.31 23.78
C ASP A 118 4.57 26.88 22.94
N ASN A 119 3.39 27.22 23.41
CA ASN A 119 2.16 27.03 22.65
C ASN A 119 2.01 28.12 21.59
N ILE A 120 1.54 27.69 20.41
CA ILE A 120 1.31 28.59 19.28
C ILE A 120 -0.16 28.53 18.86
N SER A 121 -0.77 29.70 18.72
CA SER A 121 -2.14 29.84 18.24
C SER A 121 -2.17 30.39 16.81
N LYS A 122 -3.27 30.15 16.10
CA LYS A 122 -3.44 30.67 14.73
C LYS A 122 -3.44 32.19 14.72
N GLY A 123 -2.60 32.78 13.87
CA GLY A 123 -2.45 34.23 13.73
C GLY A 123 -1.47 34.88 14.71
N GLU A 124 -0.84 34.08 15.57
CA GLU A 124 0.19 34.57 16.51
C GLU A 124 1.54 34.78 15.80
N THR A 125 2.26 35.81 16.18
CA THR A 125 3.62 36.07 15.69
C THR A 125 4.64 35.15 16.36
N VAL A 126 5.49 34.49 15.56
CA VAL A 126 6.54 33.58 16.03
C VAL A 126 7.96 34.12 15.96
#